data_33c8e94d352ef2a15462a3213d00660d
#
_entry.id   33c8e94d352ef2a15462a3213d00660d
#
_cell.length_a   1.000
_cell.length_b   1.000
_cell.length_c   1.000
_cell.angle_alpha   90.00
_cell.angle_beta   90.00
_cell.angle_gamma   90.00
#
_symmetry.space_group_name_H-M   'P 1'
#
loop_
_entity.id
_entity.type
_entity.pdbx_description
1 polymer ?
#
loop_
_entity_poly.entity_id
_entity_poly.type
_entity_poly.pdbx_seq_one_letter_code
_entity_poly.pdbx_strand_id
1 'polypeptide(L)'
;MNTIGISSNCLMKYSLFDALEEISRHTNFVEIMSACGHSLPEFLEAAESFPLRYSVHSPTSDGNIAEPTEKIRKASLSVIYESAEAADILGAETLVIHPGFCLEKDMFEKSYEALLLSISDLGRMQDEFSVRFAVENLGSWDCCHFRYPDFVPILRDAGLAFCLDVGHANLNSALDLFLDAKPEHVHLHDNHGVWDEHAALGCGDIDFSKVMMLDAVGIIEYMEYEAVLESLEYLK
;
A
#
# COMPACT_ATOMS: atom_id res chain seq x y z
N MET A 1 -5.53 10.14 13.69
CA MET A 1 -4.33 9.45 13.20
C MET A 1 -3.15 9.92 14.03
N ASN A 2 -2.39 9.00 14.61
CA ASN A 2 -1.34 9.37 15.60
C ASN A 2 0.09 9.27 15.02
N THR A 3 0.24 8.68 13.85
CA THR A 3 1.52 8.52 13.14
C THR A 3 1.32 8.86 11.69
N ILE A 4 2.15 9.78 11.17
CA ILE A 4 2.22 10.11 9.75
C ILE A 4 3.61 9.77 9.25
N GLY A 5 3.66 8.89 8.28
CA GLY A 5 4.86 8.51 7.55
C GLY A 5 4.88 9.07 6.14
N ILE A 6 5.97 8.83 5.45
CA ILE A 6 6.19 9.23 4.06
C ILE A 6 6.61 8.00 3.26
N SER A 7 6.01 7.78 2.09
CA SER A 7 6.45 6.75 1.14
C SER A 7 7.73 7.17 0.43
N SER A 8 8.69 6.25 0.30
CA SER A 8 9.91 6.46 -0.46
C SER A 8 9.66 6.59 -1.97
N ASN A 9 8.42 6.34 -2.42
CA ASN A 9 8.00 6.46 -3.82
C ASN A 9 8.33 7.84 -4.43
N CYS A 10 8.19 8.91 -3.66
CA CYS A 10 8.51 10.28 -4.11
C CYS A 10 9.99 10.52 -4.44
N LEU A 11 10.88 9.64 -4.02
CA LEU A 11 12.33 9.75 -4.20
C LEU A 11 12.94 8.55 -4.94
N MET A 12 12.16 7.79 -5.71
CA MET A 12 12.60 6.59 -6.46
C MET A 12 13.76 6.83 -7.43
N LYS A 13 14.02 8.08 -7.83
CA LYS A 13 15.16 8.46 -8.66
C LYS A 13 16.51 8.51 -7.94
N TYR A 14 16.52 8.43 -6.62
CA TYR A 14 17.70 8.42 -5.77
C TYR A 14 17.98 6.98 -5.26
N SER A 15 19.09 6.76 -4.58
CA SER A 15 19.31 5.52 -3.84
C SER A 15 18.36 5.44 -2.64
N LEU A 16 18.04 4.23 -2.18
CA LEU A 16 17.25 4.07 -0.95
C LEU A 16 17.88 4.80 0.23
N PHE A 17 19.22 4.74 0.36
CA PHE A 17 19.95 5.45 1.42
C PHE A 17 19.71 6.95 1.38
N ASP A 18 19.89 7.60 0.22
CA ASP A 18 19.69 9.05 0.07
C ASP A 18 18.21 9.44 0.30
N ALA A 19 17.28 8.62 -0.15
CA ALA A 19 15.84 8.82 0.08
C ALA A 19 15.51 8.76 1.57
N LEU A 20 16.02 7.77 2.30
CA LEU A 20 15.81 7.63 3.76
C LEU A 20 16.47 8.77 4.53
N GLU A 21 17.68 9.20 4.13
CA GLU A 21 18.34 10.35 4.73
C GLU A 21 17.48 11.61 4.61
N GLU A 22 16.91 11.88 3.43
CA GLU A 22 16.05 13.04 3.20
C GLU A 22 14.73 12.94 3.99
N ILE A 23 14.02 11.81 3.91
CA ILE A 23 12.73 11.61 4.56
C ILE A 23 12.89 11.67 6.09
N SER A 24 14.00 11.17 6.65
CA SER A 24 14.26 11.17 8.10
C SER A 24 14.29 12.56 8.73
N ARG A 25 14.44 13.63 7.94
CA ARG A 25 14.39 15.02 8.39
C ARG A 25 12.97 15.49 8.72
N HIS A 26 11.96 14.77 8.24
CA HIS A 26 10.55 15.17 8.33
C HIS A 26 9.71 14.24 9.20
N THR A 27 10.04 12.96 9.24
CA THR A 27 9.30 11.95 10.01
C THR A 27 10.24 10.86 10.52
N ASN A 28 9.77 10.10 11.53
CA ASN A 28 10.43 8.88 12.00
C ASN A 28 9.74 7.60 11.50
N PHE A 29 8.77 7.71 10.58
CA PHE A 29 8.08 6.58 9.99
C PHE A 29 8.16 6.65 8.46
N VAL A 30 8.65 5.59 7.83
CA VAL A 30 8.82 5.52 6.37
C VAL A 30 8.17 4.27 5.83
N GLU A 31 7.42 4.42 4.73
CA GLU A 31 7.05 3.28 3.91
C GLU A 31 8.04 3.13 2.76
N ILE A 32 8.72 1.99 2.71
CA ILE A 32 9.63 1.68 1.61
C ILE A 32 8.80 1.10 0.46
N MET A 33 8.72 1.82 -0.67
CA MET A 33 8.23 1.26 -1.93
C MET A 33 9.29 0.28 -2.44
N SER A 34 9.09 -1.03 -2.19
CA SER A 34 10.09 -2.07 -2.47
C SER A 34 10.14 -2.42 -3.96
N ALA A 35 10.59 -1.48 -4.79
CA ALA A 35 10.70 -1.65 -6.23
C ALA A 35 11.97 -0.98 -6.77
N CYS A 36 12.48 -1.44 -7.90
CA CYS A 36 13.63 -0.84 -8.59
C CYS A 36 14.81 -0.54 -7.66
N GLY A 37 15.28 0.70 -7.62
CA GLY A 37 16.40 1.15 -6.77
C GLY A 37 16.11 1.18 -5.27
N HIS A 38 14.87 0.88 -4.86
CA HIS A 38 14.44 0.75 -3.46
C HIS A 38 14.02 -0.68 -3.09
N SER A 39 14.35 -1.70 -3.92
CA SER A 39 14.08 -3.11 -3.62
C SER A 39 14.61 -3.47 -2.23
N LEU A 40 13.73 -3.70 -1.25
CA LEU A 40 14.15 -3.94 0.13
C LEU A 40 14.99 -5.23 0.26
N PRO A 41 14.69 -6.35 -0.41
CA PRO A 41 15.56 -7.52 -0.38
C PRO A 41 17.01 -7.25 -0.83
N GLU A 42 17.20 -6.29 -1.75
CA GLU A 42 18.52 -5.93 -2.26
C GLU A 42 19.24 -4.86 -1.40
N PHE A 43 18.48 -3.96 -0.76
CA PHE A 43 19.01 -2.78 -0.06
C PHE A 43 18.68 -2.76 1.43
N LEU A 44 18.48 -3.93 2.04
CA LEU A 44 18.12 -4.07 3.46
C LEU A 44 19.10 -3.35 4.40
N GLU A 45 20.40 -3.48 4.17
CA GLU A 45 21.45 -2.83 4.98
C GLU A 45 21.32 -1.28 4.98
N ALA A 46 20.84 -0.70 3.87
CA ALA A 46 20.59 0.74 3.81
C ALA A 46 19.45 1.13 4.76
N ALA A 47 18.36 0.36 4.79
CA ALA A 47 17.24 0.61 5.70
C ALA A 47 17.64 0.40 7.17
N GLU A 48 18.39 -0.66 7.49
CA GLU A 48 18.88 -0.96 8.85
C GLU A 48 19.81 0.13 9.41
N SER A 49 20.43 0.94 8.54
CA SER A 49 21.34 2.01 8.97
C SER A 49 20.64 3.23 9.58
N PHE A 50 19.31 3.33 9.49
CA PHE A 50 18.53 4.43 10.05
C PHE A 50 17.67 3.99 11.24
N PRO A 51 17.59 4.79 12.33
CA PRO A 51 16.73 4.51 13.47
C PRO A 51 15.27 4.93 13.20
N LEU A 52 14.68 4.42 12.12
CA LEU A 52 13.33 4.72 11.68
C LEU A 52 12.38 3.54 11.98
N ARG A 53 11.10 3.82 12.03
CA ARG A 53 10.04 2.80 11.98
C ARG A 53 9.62 2.63 10.52
N TYR A 54 9.22 1.42 10.17
CA TYR A 54 8.97 1.09 8.77
C TYR A 54 7.63 0.41 8.54
N SER A 55 7.01 0.72 7.41
CA SER A 55 6.17 -0.17 6.62
C SER A 55 6.86 -0.44 5.28
N VAL A 56 6.41 -1.44 4.57
CA VAL A 56 6.93 -1.81 3.26
C VAL A 56 5.76 -1.95 2.30
N HIS A 57 5.86 -1.34 1.13
CA HIS A 57 4.97 -1.62 0.02
C HIS A 57 5.60 -2.67 -0.88
N SER A 58 4.94 -3.80 -1.09
CA SER A 58 5.43 -4.83 -2.00
C SER A 58 5.50 -4.30 -3.45
N PRO A 59 6.33 -4.88 -4.34
CA PRO A 59 6.37 -4.46 -5.73
C PRO A 59 4.99 -4.50 -6.39
N THR A 60 4.62 -3.43 -7.09
CA THR A 60 3.30 -3.27 -7.73
C THR A 60 3.28 -3.79 -9.17
N SER A 61 4.44 -3.77 -9.85
CA SER A 61 4.59 -4.12 -11.27
C SER A 61 5.18 -5.51 -11.52
N ASP A 62 5.79 -6.13 -10.51
CA ASP A 62 6.58 -7.36 -10.67
C ASP A 62 5.75 -8.65 -10.49
N GLY A 63 4.44 -8.51 -10.36
CA GLY A 63 3.55 -9.63 -10.23
C GLY A 63 2.07 -9.25 -10.20
N ASN A 64 1.22 -10.27 -10.35
CA ASN A 64 -0.22 -10.12 -10.24
C ASN A 64 -0.80 -11.34 -9.52
N ILE A 65 -1.19 -11.16 -8.26
CA ILE A 65 -1.73 -12.26 -7.46
C ILE A 65 -3.15 -12.68 -7.87
N ALA A 66 -3.79 -11.92 -8.75
CA ALA A 66 -5.08 -12.25 -9.37
C ALA A 66 -4.92 -12.93 -10.74
N GLU A 67 -3.71 -13.33 -11.13
CA GLU A 67 -3.45 -13.96 -12.43
C GLU A 67 -4.04 -15.40 -12.47
N PRO A 68 -4.93 -15.72 -13.44
CA PRO A 68 -5.55 -17.04 -13.52
C PRO A 68 -4.56 -18.18 -13.80
N THR A 69 -3.40 -17.87 -14.40
CA THR A 69 -2.35 -18.85 -14.67
C THR A 69 -1.61 -19.15 -13.37
N GLU A 70 -1.87 -20.32 -12.78
CA GLU A 70 -1.34 -20.76 -11.48
C GLU A 70 0.18 -20.55 -11.33
N LYS A 71 0.96 -20.82 -12.39
CA LYS A 71 2.41 -20.64 -12.35
C LYS A 71 2.82 -19.15 -12.17
N ILE A 72 2.10 -18.23 -12.82
CA ILE A 72 2.37 -16.78 -12.71
C ILE A 72 1.90 -16.29 -11.36
N ARG A 73 0.69 -16.67 -10.94
CA ARG A 73 0.14 -16.36 -9.62
C ARG A 73 1.11 -16.75 -8.50
N LYS A 74 1.64 -17.97 -8.53
CA LYS A 74 2.61 -18.43 -7.53
C LYS A 74 3.96 -17.71 -7.60
N ALA A 75 4.42 -17.36 -8.78
CA ALA A 75 5.62 -16.53 -8.92
C ALA A 75 5.40 -15.14 -8.30
N SER A 76 4.22 -14.53 -8.50
CA SER A 76 3.85 -13.28 -7.85
C SER A 76 3.84 -13.38 -6.32
N LEU A 77 3.30 -14.47 -5.77
CA LEU A 77 3.32 -14.72 -4.33
C LEU A 77 4.76 -14.95 -3.80
N SER A 78 5.67 -15.51 -4.62
CA SER A 78 7.08 -15.66 -4.23
C SER A 78 7.77 -14.30 -4.09
N VAL A 79 7.46 -13.33 -4.95
CA VAL A 79 7.98 -11.94 -4.82
C VAL A 79 7.48 -11.29 -3.54
N ILE A 80 6.21 -11.50 -3.18
CA ILE A 80 5.66 -11.00 -1.91
C ILE A 80 6.34 -11.68 -0.73
N TYR A 81 6.60 -12.98 -0.80
CA TYR A 81 7.30 -13.73 0.25
C TYR A 81 8.70 -13.18 0.49
N GLU A 82 9.49 -12.93 -0.56
CA GLU A 82 10.82 -12.32 -0.45
C GLU A 82 10.76 -10.91 0.18
N SER A 83 9.74 -10.13 -0.17
CA SER A 83 9.50 -8.82 0.45
C SER A 83 9.12 -8.95 1.92
N ALA A 84 8.33 -9.98 2.28
CA ALA A 84 7.95 -10.25 3.67
C ALA A 84 9.14 -10.68 4.53
N GLU A 85 10.04 -11.53 4.01
CA GLU A 85 11.26 -11.91 4.70
C GLU A 85 12.13 -10.67 5.01
N ALA A 86 12.35 -9.81 4.03
CA ALA A 86 13.14 -8.59 4.23
C ALA A 86 12.45 -7.60 5.20
N ALA A 87 11.13 -7.45 5.09
CA ALA A 87 10.34 -6.59 5.98
C ALA A 87 10.35 -7.09 7.43
N ASP A 88 10.27 -8.40 7.64
CA ASP A 88 10.31 -9.03 8.97
C ASP A 88 11.70 -8.88 9.61
N ILE A 89 12.78 -9.06 8.85
CA ILE A 89 14.16 -8.82 9.30
C ILE A 89 14.33 -7.34 9.71
N LEU A 90 13.82 -6.41 8.91
CA LEU A 90 13.86 -4.97 9.21
C LEU A 90 13.01 -4.60 10.45
N GLY A 91 12.10 -5.46 10.87
CA GLY A 91 11.13 -5.16 11.93
C GLY A 91 10.04 -4.18 11.47
N ALA A 92 9.69 -4.21 10.18
CA ALA A 92 8.61 -3.40 9.63
C ALA A 92 7.26 -3.80 10.25
N GLU A 93 6.36 -2.82 10.44
CA GLU A 93 5.06 -3.03 11.08
C GLU A 93 4.03 -3.59 10.12
N THR A 94 4.06 -3.15 8.85
CA THR A 94 3.09 -3.52 7.81
C THR A 94 3.79 -3.81 6.48
N LEU A 95 3.29 -4.83 5.76
CA LEU A 95 3.58 -5.08 4.35
C LEU A 95 2.31 -4.84 3.54
N VAL A 96 2.28 -3.79 2.73
CA VAL A 96 1.18 -3.47 1.83
C VAL A 96 1.27 -4.28 0.55
N ILE A 97 0.14 -4.82 0.09
CA ILE A 97 0.05 -5.72 -1.05
C ILE A 97 -1.13 -5.31 -1.94
N HIS A 98 -0.88 -5.13 -3.24
CA HIS A 98 -1.97 -4.93 -4.20
C HIS A 98 -2.77 -6.22 -4.43
N PRO A 99 -4.12 -6.15 -4.58
CA PRO A 99 -4.97 -7.31 -4.81
C PRO A 99 -4.84 -7.86 -6.24
N GLY A 100 -4.20 -7.11 -7.14
CA GLY A 100 -4.07 -7.47 -8.53
C GLY A 100 -5.22 -6.98 -9.41
N PHE A 101 -5.14 -7.33 -10.70
CA PHE A 101 -6.02 -6.81 -11.74
C PHE A 101 -6.23 -7.83 -12.86
N CYS A 102 -7.25 -7.58 -13.72
CA CYS A 102 -7.52 -8.36 -14.92
C CYS A 102 -7.85 -7.45 -16.10
N LEU A 103 -6.98 -7.40 -17.12
CA LEU A 103 -7.19 -6.56 -18.31
C LEU A 103 -8.24 -7.12 -19.26
N GLU A 104 -8.49 -8.44 -19.22
CA GLU A 104 -9.39 -9.14 -20.14
C GLU A 104 -10.74 -9.39 -19.46
N LYS A 105 -11.76 -8.64 -19.88
CA LYS A 105 -13.11 -8.66 -19.26
C LYS A 105 -13.75 -10.05 -19.16
N ASP A 106 -13.54 -10.91 -20.14
CA ASP A 106 -14.04 -12.29 -20.15
C ASP A 106 -13.28 -13.24 -19.22
N MET A 107 -12.14 -12.79 -18.68
CA MET A 107 -11.36 -13.53 -17.69
C MET A 107 -11.56 -13.02 -16.26
N PHE A 108 -12.35 -11.96 -16.06
CA PHE A 108 -12.46 -11.27 -14.76
C PHE A 108 -12.91 -12.20 -13.61
N GLU A 109 -13.90 -13.06 -13.85
CA GLU A 109 -14.35 -14.04 -12.85
C GLU A 109 -13.25 -15.04 -12.47
N LYS A 110 -12.50 -15.56 -13.45
CA LYS A 110 -11.37 -16.46 -13.18
C LYS A 110 -10.23 -15.78 -12.46
N SER A 111 -10.00 -14.50 -12.77
CA SER A 111 -9.03 -13.67 -12.08
C SER A 111 -9.45 -13.44 -10.62
N TYR A 112 -10.73 -13.19 -10.38
CA TYR A 112 -11.28 -13.07 -9.03
C TYR A 112 -11.15 -14.38 -8.23
N GLU A 113 -11.43 -15.54 -8.85
CA GLU A 113 -11.19 -16.86 -8.22
C GLU A 113 -9.70 -17.04 -7.87
N ALA A 114 -8.79 -16.63 -8.77
CA ALA A 114 -7.35 -16.70 -8.52
C ALA A 114 -6.93 -15.77 -7.37
N LEU A 115 -7.52 -14.55 -7.27
CA LEU A 115 -7.32 -13.66 -6.14
C LEU A 115 -7.74 -14.32 -4.82
N LEU A 116 -8.92 -14.94 -4.76
CA LEU A 116 -9.39 -15.61 -3.53
C LEU A 116 -8.44 -16.73 -3.08
N LEU A 117 -7.88 -17.49 -4.03
CA LEU A 117 -6.83 -18.48 -3.74
C LEU A 117 -5.58 -17.79 -3.18
N SER A 118 -5.17 -16.66 -3.75
CA SER A 118 -4.01 -15.90 -3.27
C SER A 118 -4.23 -15.30 -1.88
N ILE A 119 -5.42 -14.80 -1.57
CA ILE A 119 -5.78 -14.34 -0.23
C ILE A 119 -5.65 -15.48 0.79
N SER A 120 -6.10 -16.67 0.44
CA SER A 120 -5.90 -17.86 1.30
C SER A 120 -4.42 -18.24 1.45
N ASP A 121 -3.62 -18.12 0.38
CA ASP A 121 -2.16 -18.36 0.45
C ASP A 121 -1.48 -17.31 1.33
N LEU A 122 -1.82 -16.01 1.18
CA LEU A 122 -1.30 -14.91 2.01
C LEU A 122 -1.67 -15.07 3.48
N GLY A 123 -2.89 -15.52 3.78
CA GLY A 123 -3.30 -15.80 5.16
C GLY A 123 -2.45 -16.88 5.83
N ARG A 124 -2.04 -17.91 5.08
CA ARG A 124 -1.09 -18.92 5.59
C ARG A 124 0.32 -18.37 5.74
N MET A 125 0.76 -17.52 4.81
CA MET A 125 2.06 -16.85 4.91
C MET A 125 2.12 -15.91 6.11
N GLN A 126 1.02 -15.22 6.45
CA GLN A 126 0.96 -14.34 7.61
C GLN A 126 1.35 -15.05 8.92
N ASP A 127 1.06 -16.34 9.06
CA ASP A 127 1.42 -17.12 10.26
C ASP A 127 2.95 -17.32 10.40
N GLU A 128 3.72 -17.11 9.34
CA GLU A 128 5.18 -17.27 9.32
C GLU A 128 5.94 -15.99 9.70
N PHE A 129 5.28 -14.80 9.64
CA PHE A 129 5.92 -13.50 9.78
C PHE A 129 5.28 -12.64 10.87
N SER A 130 6.10 -11.80 11.52
CA SER A 130 5.63 -10.79 12.48
C SER A 130 5.08 -9.55 11.78
N VAL A 131 5.61 -9.19 10.59
CA VAL A 131 5.12 -8.08 9.78
C VAL A 131 3.67 -8.32 9.37
N ARG A 132 2.80 -7.32 9.55
CA ARG A 132 1.37 -7.42 9.27
C ARG A 132 1.08 -7.24 7.79
N PHE A 133 0.46 -8.22 7.13
CA PHE A 133 0.05 -8.10 5.73
C PHE A 133 -1.26 -7.32 5.63
N ALA A 134 -1.25 -6.26 4.81
CA ALA A 134 -2.39 -5.41 4.53
C ALA A 134 -2.65 -5.32 3.02
N VAL A 135 -3.83 -5.73 2.57
CA VAL A 135 -4.20 -5.64 1.16
C VAL A 135 -4.86 -4.31 0.89
N GLU A 136 -4.41 -3.61 -0.15
CA GLU A 136 -4.83 -2.26 -0.49
C GLU A 136 -6.05 -2.25 -1.42
N ASN A 137 -6.99 -1.31 -1.22
CA ASN A 137 -8.05 -1.05 -2.19
C ASN A 137 -7.52 -0.26 -3.38
N LEU A 138 -7.99 -0.59 -4.59
CA LEU A 138 -7.57 0.07 -5.83
C LEU A 138 -8.62 1.05 -6.37
N GLY A 139 -8.19 1.89 -7.31
CA GLY A 139 -8.99 2.94 -7.92
C GLY A 139 -10.09 2.44 -8.84
N SER A 140 -10.73 3.36 -9.57
CA SER A 140 -11.96 3.12 -10.34
C SER A 140 -11.77 2.41 -11.69
N TRP A 141 -10.59 1.84 -11.95
CA TRP A 141 -10.36 1.08 -13.19
C TRP A 141 -11.12 -0.23 -13.22
N ASP A 142 -11.83 -0.51 -14.31
CA ASP A 142 -12.64 -1.73 -14.48
C ASP A 142 -11.82 -3.03 -14.37
N CYS A 143 -10.52 -2.95 -14.54
CA CYS A 143 -9.62 -4.10 -14.43
C CYS A 143 -9.23 -4.44 -12.99
N CYS A 144 -9.44 -3.55 -12.02
CA CYS A 144 -8.99 -3.72 -10.64
C CYS A 144 -9.98 -4.53 -9.80
N HIS A 145 -9.43 -5.39 -8.96
CA HIS A 145 -10.14 -6.03 -7.86
C HIS A 145 -10.10 -5.15 -6.60
N PHE A 146 -10.95 -5.45 -5.62
CA PHE A 146 -11.02 -4.75 -4.33
C PHE A 146 -11.20 -3.22 -4.46
N ARG A 147 -12.29 -2.81 -5.08
CA ARG A 147 -12.67 -1.40 -5.24
C ARG A 147 -13.66 -0.91 -4.17
N TYR A 148 -14.27 -1.82 -3.43
CA TYR A 148 -15.32 -1.57 -2.43
C TYR A 148 -15.06 -2.37 -1.15
N PRO A 149 -15.58 -1.89 0.01
CA PRO A 149 -15.28 -2.50 1.31
C PRO A 149 -15.96 -3.86 1.57
N ASP A 150 -16.79 -4.36 0.66
CA ASP A 150 -17.36 -5.71 0.69
C ASP A 150 -16.29 -6.83 0.62
N PHE A 151 -15.08 -6.50 0.16
CA PHE A 151 -13.94 -7.41 0.17
C PHE A 151 -13.24 -7.49 1.55
N VAL A 152 -13.39 -6.49 2.42
CA VAL A 152 -12.72 -6.45 3.75
C VAL A 152 -13.05 -7.66 4.64
N PRO A 153 -14.29 -8.16 4.72
CA PRO A 153 -14.58 -9.40 5.47
C PRO A 153 -13.77 -10.60 5.01
N ILE A 154 -13.54 -10.73 3.68
CA ILE A 154 -12.75 -11.84 3.10
C ILE A 154 -11.30 -11.77 3.59
N LEU A 155 -10.70 -10.56 3.63
CA LEU A 155 -9.36 -10.35 4.15
C LEU A 155 -9.27 -10.73 5.63
N ARG A 156 -10.22 -10.27 6.43
CA ARG A 156 -10.27 -10.57 7.88
C ARG A 156 -10.44 -12.05 8.18
N ASP A 157 -11.29 -12.73 7.42
CA ASP A 157 -11.48 -14.19 7.55
C ASP A 157 -10.19 -14.96 7.23
N ALA A 158 -9.34 -14.42 6.35
CA ALA A 158 -8.01 -14.94 6.06
C ALA A 158 -6.93 -14.50 7.08
N GLY A 159 -7.30 -13.71 8.10
CA GLY A 159 -6.34 -13.20 9.08
C GLY A 159 -5.50 -12.01 8.58
N LEU A 160 -5.88 -11.35 7.49
CA LEU A 160 -5.18 -10.21 6.91
C LEU A 160 -5.79 -8.87 7.35
N ALA A 161 -4.98 -7.82 7.36
CA ALA A 161 -5.42 -6.44 7.46
C ALA A 161 -5.82 -5.87 6.10
N PHE A 162 -6.36 -4.65 6.06
CA PHE A 162 -6.45 -3.91 4.81
C PHE A 162 -5.83 -2.52 4.93
N CYS A 163 -5.22 -2.07 3.85
CA CYS A 163 -4.73 -0.72 3.67
C CYS A 163 -5.81 0.09 2.93
N LEU A 164 -6.23 1.21 3.52
CA LEU A 164 -7.11 2.16 2.86
C LEU A 164 -6.29 3.17 2.07
N ASP A 165 -6.33 3.10 0.76
CA ASP A 165 -5.96 4.23 -0.08
C ASP A 165 -7.17 5.16 -0.22
N VAL A 166 -7.04 6.39 0.31
CA VAL A 166 -8.16 7.34 0.39
C VAL A 166 -8.48 7.95 -0.97
N GLY A 167 -7.48 8.15 -1.83
CA GLY A 167 -7.68 8.64 -3.18
C GLY A 167 -8.38 7.62 -4.06
N HIS A 168 -7.95 6.37 -4.01
CA HIS A 168 -8.63 5.26 -4.68
C HIS A 168 -10.09 5.09 -4.22
N ALA A 169 -10.33 5.21 -2.91
CA ALA A 169 -11.68 5.14 -2.36
C ALA A 169 -12.57 6.31 -2.83
N ASN A 170 -11.99 7.53 -2.96
CA ASN A 170 -12.68 8.70 -3.48
C ASN A 170 -13.08 8.51 -4.95
N LEU A 171 -12.19 7.97 -5.79
CA LEU A 171 -12.47 7.63 -7.19
C LEU A 171 -13.66 6.67 -7.36
N ASN A 172 -13.85 5.77 -6.40
CA ASN A 172 -14.96 4.81 -6.37
C ASN A 172 -16.20 5.36 -5.67
N SER A 173 -16.19 6.62 -5.19
CA SER A 173 -17.24 7.21 -4.34
C SER A 173 -17.57 6.35 -3.12
N ALA A 174 -16.58 5.67 -2.57
CA ALA A 174 -16.71 4.68 -1.49
C ALA A 174 -15.97 5.07 -0.20
N LEU A 175 -15.39 6.27 -0.11
CA LEU A 175 -14.55 6.67 1.01
C LEU A 175 -15.27 6.53 2.36
N ASP A 176 -16.47 7.09 2.52
CA ASP A 176 -17.23 6.99 3.77
C ASP A 176 -17.50 5.52 4.17
N LEU A 177 -17.73 4.63 3.20
CA LEU A 177 -17.93 3.20 3.45
C LEU A 177 -16.65 2.51 3.95
N PHE A 178 -15.48 2.90 3.42
CA PHE A 178 -14.19 2.37 3.87
C PHE A 178 -13.80 2.89 5.25
N LEU A 179 -14.13 4.14 5.59
CA LEU A 179 -13.86 4.69 6.93
C LEU A 179 -14.55 3.88 8.03
N ASP A 180 -15.80 3.43 7.79
CA ASP A 180 -16.54 2.58 8.70
C ASP A 180 -15.92 1.18 8.87
N ALA A 181 -15.13 0.73 7.88
CA ALA A 181 -14.47 -0.56 7.92
C ALA A 181 -13.21 -0.60 8.79
N LYS A 182 -12.75 0.54 9.36
CA LYS A 182 -11.62 0.64 10.29
C LYS A 182 -10.33 0.05 9.74
N PRO A 183 -9.66 0.73 8.80
CA PRO A 183 -8.35 0.35 8.28
C PRO A 183 -7.29 0.44 9.39
N GLU A 184 -6.27 -0.38 9.29
CA GLU A 184 -5.09 -0.34 10.16
C GLU A 184 -3.95 0.49 9.56
N HIS A 185 -3.92 0.61 8.22
CA HIS A 185 -2.94 1.35 7.44
C HIS A 185 -3.66 2.20 6.39
N VAL A 186 -3.15 3.40 6.09
CA VAL A 186 -3.85 4.36 5.22
C VAL A 186 -2.84 5.06 4.32
N HIS A 187 -3.04 5.04 3.00
CA HIS A 187 -2.33 5.89 2.06
C HIS A 187 -3.08 7.21 1.90
N LEU A 188 -2.34 8.29 1.95
CA LEU A 188 -2.84 9.67 1.98
C LEU A 188 -2.39 10.41 0.72
N HIS A 189 -3.32 10.64 -0.17
CA HIS A 189 -3.21 11.58 -1.28
C HIS A 189 -4.59 12.12 -1.64
N ASP A 190 -4.64 13.25 -2.34
CA ASP A 190 -5.89 13.88 -2.73
C ASP A 190 -6.17 13.75 -4.23
N ASN A 191 -7.41 13.92 -4.63
CA ASN A 191 -7.85 14.01 -6.01
C ASN A 191 -9.26 14.62 -6.12
N HIS A 192 -9.70 14.94 -7.34
CA HIS A 192 -11.03 15.50 -7.62
C HIS A 192 -12.08 14.44 -8.02
N GLY A 193 -11.86 13.16 -7.67
CA GLY A 193 -12.80 12.07 -7.92
C GLY A 193 -12.95 11.66 -9.40
N VAL A 194 -12.05 12.09 -10.29
CA VAL A 194 -12.10 11.83 -11.74
C VAL A 194 -11.01 10.87 -12.20
N TRP A 195 -9.79 11.08 -11.78
CA TRP A 195 -8.63 10.24 -12.08
C TRP A 195 -7.66 10.26 -10.89
N ASP A 196 -6.71 9.35 -10.89
CA ASP A 196 -5.75 9.18 -9.80
C ASP A 196 -4.62 10.21 -9.89
N GLU A 197 -4.87 11.39 -9.31
CA GLU A 197 -4.01 12.56 -9.44
C GLU A 197 -2.79 12.51 -8.54
N HIS A 198 -2.89 11.83 -7.40
CA HIS A 198 -1.94 11.95 -6.30
C HIS A 198 -1.62 13.43 -5.99
N ALA A 199 -2.67 14.26 -5.87
CA ALA A 199 -2.53 15.67 -5.51
C ALA A 199 -2.18 15.82 -4.02
N ALA A 200 -1.49 16.90 -3.65
CA ALA A 200 -1.18 17.22 -2.27
C ALA A 200 -2.47 17.36 -1.43
N LEU A 201 -2.40 17.03 -0.15
CA LEU A 201 -3.55 17.06 0.75
C LEU A 201 -4.16 18.47 0.80
N GLY A 202 -5.49 18.53 0.63
CA GLY A 202 -6.25 19.79 0.56
C GLY A 202 -6.24 20.46 -0.81
N CYS A 203 -5.65 19.84 -1.83
CA CYS A 203 -5.68 20.33 -3.22
C CYS A 203 -6.77 19.69 -4.08
N GLY A 204 -7.46 18.67 -3.58
CA GLY A 204 -8.60 17.99 -4.23
C GLY A 204 -9.89 18.15 -3.44
N ASP A 205 -10.77 17.15 -3.51
CA ASP A 205 -12.12 17.19 -2.94
C ASP A 205 -12.29 16.30 -1.68
N ILE A 206 -11.22 15.66 -1.19
CA ILE A 206 -11.31 14.73 -0.05
C ILE A 206 -11.40 15.49 1.27
N ASP A 207 -12.41 15.18 2.09
CA ASP A 207 -12.52 15.69 3.46
C ASP A 207 -11.61 14.90 4.42
N PHE A 208 -10.37 15.33 4.56
CA PHE A 208 -9.40 14.71 5.45
C PHE A 208 -9.74 14.81 6.94
N SER A 209 -10.68 15.66 7.35
CA SER A 209 -11.08 15.75 8.76
C SER A 209 -11.57 14.42 9.31
N LYS A 210 -12.31 13.64 8.51
CA LYS A 210 -12.77 12.29 8.85
C LYS A 210 -11.64 11.25 8.81
N VAL A 211 -10.79 11.33 7.80
CA VAL A 211 -9.64 10.42 7.63
C VAL A 211 -8.68 10.53 8.81
N MET A 212 -8.39 11.77 9.24
CA MET A 212 -7.49 12.02 10.37
C MET A 212 -8.02 11.54 11.73
N MET A 213 -9.30 11.20 11.83
CA MET A 213 -9.90 10.60 13.04
C MET A 213 -9.65 9.08 13.15
N LEU A 214 -9.14 8.43 12.12
CA LEU A 214 -8.83 6.99 12.14
C LEU A 214 -7.71 6.68 13.15
N ASP A 215 -7.82 5.56 13.82
CA ASP A 215 -6.75 4.96 14.65
C ASP A 215 -5.90 4.03 13.77
N ALA A 216 -5.07 4.64 12.93
CA ALA A 216 -4.26 3.98 11.92
C ALA A 216 -2.95 4.74 11.70
N VAL A 217 -1.99 4.09 11.06
CA VAL A 217 -0.80 4.72 10.50
C VAL A 217 -1.16 5.33 9.15
N GLY A 218 -0.87 6.61 8.95
CA GLY A 218 -1.06 7.29 7.66
C GLY A 218 0.26 7.47 6.94
N ILE A 219 0.30 7.15 5.66
CA ILE A 219 1.45 7.32 4.79
C ILE A 219 1.13 8.32 3.70
N ILE A 220 1.87 9.40 3.65
CA ILE A 220 1.82 10.36 2.53
C ILE A 220 2.47 9.67 1.32
N GLU A 221 1.69 9.42 0.26
CA GLU A 221 2.14 8.69 -0.91
C GLU A 221 2.01 9.51 -2.19
N TYR A 222 3.15 9.93 -2.74
CA TYR A 222 3.26 10.70 -3.99
C TYR A 222 4.42 10.21 -4.85
N MET A 223 4.39 10.61 -6.11
CA MET A 223 5.53 10.45 -7.03
C MET A 223 6.48 11.66 -7.00
N GLU A 224 6.00 12.82 -6.55
CA GLU A 224 6.76 14.07 -6.52
C GLU A 224 6.98 14.52 -5.07
N TYR A 225 8.24 14.80 -4.73
CA TYR A 225 8.61 15.16 -3.35
C TYR A 225 8.04 16.51 -2.89
N GLU A 226 7.86 17.43 -3.82
CA GLU A 226 7.24 18.73 -3.56
C GLU A 226 5.82 18.60 -2.98
N ALA A 227 5.02 17.66 -3.50
CA ALA A 227 3.67 17.39 -2.99
C ALA A 227 3.69 16.83 -1.56
N VAL A 228 4.74 16.08 -1.18
CA VAL A 228 4.95 15.63 0.21
C VAL A 228 5.13 16.85 1.13
N LEU A 229 5.98 17.81 0.76
CA LEU A 229 6.25 19.00 1.57
C LEU A 229 4.99 19.86 1.74
N GLU A 230 4.20 20.05 0.68
CA GLU A 230 2.91 20.76 0.74
C GLU A 230 1.94 20.06 1.69
N SER A 231 1.85 18.74 1.63
CA SER A 231 0.99 17.94 2.50
C SER A 231 1.40 17.98 3.97
N LEU A 232 2.71 18.01 4.25
CA LEU A 232 3.21 18.19 5.62
C LEU A 232 2.87 19.58 6.17
N GLU A 233 2.79 20.60 5.34
CA GLU A 233 2.31 21.94 5.76
C GLU A 233 0.80 21.93 6.03
N TYR A 234 0.01 21.24 5.22
CA TYR A 234 -1.44 21.10 5.42
C TYR A 234 -1.78 20.41 6.75
N LEU A 235 -0.95 19.48 7.22
CA LEU A 235 -1.17 18.71 8.45
C LEU A 235 -0.73 19.41 9.73
N LYS A 236 -0.12 20.61 9.67
CA LYS A 236 0.29 21.41 10.83
C LYS A 236 -0.86 22.20 11.43
#